data_4243c66144783b916ba128e1d579d265
#
_entry.id   4243c66144783b916ba128e1d579d265
#
_cell.length_a   1.000
_cell.length_b   1.000
_cell.length_c   1.000
_cell.angle_alpha   90.00
_cell.angle_beta   90.00
_cell.angle_gamma   90.00
#
_symmetry.space_group_name_H-M   'P 1'
#
loop_
_entity.id
_entity.type
_entity.pdbx_description
1 polymer ?
#
loop_
_entity_poly.entity_id
_entity_poly.type
_entity_poly.pdbx_seq_one_letter_code
_entity_poly.pdbx_strand_id
1 'polypeptide(L)'
;FHFVSGDCERERFLRAGILTGIGIAMHNLPEGLAIGASYAHGSSLGFSVGLTIALHNIPEGMAMAAPMCAARLDALQITKWGALAGLPMALGALVGVAVGNVSSAVLSVCLGFAGGAMVFITADELIPDAQEFAVGHSGTFGIVLGVLAGMILVYAL
;
A
#
# COMPACT_ATOMS: atom_id res chain seq x y z
N PHE A 1 1.78 29.10 23.85
CA PHE A 1 1.52 29.01 22.40
C PHE A 1 2.16 27.79 21.73
N HIS A 2 3.21 27.16 22.28
CA HIS A 2 3.86 25.96 21.70
C HIS A 2 3.10 24.64 21.92
N PHE A 3 2.20 24.55 22.88
CA PHE A 3 1.46 23.31 23.21
C PHE A 3 0.35 22.99 22.17
N VAL A 4 -0.28 24.01 21.63
CA VAL A 4 -1.40 23.85 20.67
C VAL A 4 -0.89 23.40 19.28
N SER A 5 0.34 23.76 18.90
CA SER A 5 0.91 23.37 17.61
C SER A 5 1.29 21.90 17.52
N GLY A 6 1.80 21.30 18.62
CA GLY A 6 2.21 19.90 18.64
C GLY A 6 1.07 18.89 18.55
N ASP A 7 -0.09 19.21 19.15
CA ASP A 7 -1.26 18.35 19.08
C ASP A 7 -1.89 18.36 17.68
N CYS A 8 -1.94 19.53 17.03
CA CYS A 8 -2.44 19.67 15.67
C CYS A 8 -1.57 18.92 14.64
N GLU A 9 -0.25 18.98 14.80
CA GLU A 9 0.69 18.27 13.93
C GLU A 9 0.60 16.76 14.12
N ARG A 10 0.48 16.30 15.36
CA ARG A 10 0.27 14.88 15.69
C ARG A 10 -1.03 14.35 15.09
N GLU A 11 -2.12 15.08 15.21
CA GLU A 11 -3.41 14.70 14.62
C GLU A 11 -3.34 14.63 13.09
N ARG A 12 -2.64 15.55 12.45
CA ARG A 12 -2.40 15.54 11.01
C ARG A 12 -1.68 14.26 10.57
N PHE A 13 -0.56 13.91 11.22
CA PHE A 13 0.17 12.68 10.92
C PHE A 13 -0.66 11.41 11.20
N LEU A 14 -1.41 11.39 12.29
CA LEU A 14 -2.29 10.26 12.60
C LEU A 14 -3.35 10.08 11.52
N ARG A 15 -3.97 11.18 11.09
CA ARG A 15 -4.95 11.18 10.01
C ARG A 15 -4.34 10.69 8.70
N ALA A 16 -3.18 11.19 8.31
CA ALA A 16 -2.47 10.75 7.11
C ALA A 16 -2.19 9.24 7.15
N GLY A 17 -1.65 8.72 8.25
CA GLY A 17 -1.39 7.29 8.43
C GLY A 17 -2.66 6.43 8.36
N ILE A 18 -3.76 6.88 8.94
CA ILE A 18 -5.05 6.16 8.90
C ILE A 18 -5.62 6.18 7.47
N LEU A 19 -5.62 7.33 6.78
CA LEU A 19 -6.12 7.43 5.40
C LEU A 19 -5.29 6.56 4.45
N THR A 20 -3.96 6.58 4.57
CA THR A 20 -3.08 5.68 3.83
C THR A 20 -3.41 4.20 4.14
N GLY A 21 -3.61 3.84 5.42
CA GLY A 21 -3.99 2.49 5.82
C GLY A 21 -5.35 2.04 5.26
N ILE A 22 -6.34 2.93 5.20
CA ILE A 22 -7.64 2.65 4.57
C ILE A 22 -7.46 2.41 3.07
N GLY A 23 -6.68 3.26 2.40
CA GLY A 23 -6.38 3.08 0.98
C GLY A 23 -5.68 1.77 0.69
N ILE A 24 -4.67 1.39 1.50
CA ILE A 24 -4.00 0.10 1.45
C ILE A 24 -5.01 -1.05 1.64
N ALA A 25 -5.91 -0.96 2.60
CA ALA A 25 -6.95 -1.97 2.80
C ALA A 25 -7.87 -2.13 1.58
N MET A 26 -8.22 -1.02 0.93
CA MET A 26 -9.11 -1.02 -0.23
C MET A 26 -8.50 -1.69 -1.47
N HIS A 27 -7.21 -1.46 -1.76
CA HIS A 27 -6.57 -2.10 -2.91
C HIS A 27 -6.06 -3.51 -2.60
N ASN A 28 -5.77 -3.84 -1.36
CA ASN A 28 -5.35 -5.17 -0.94
C ASN A 28 -6.39 -6.27 -1.26
N LEU A 29 -7.67 -5.96 -1.23
CA LEU A 29 -8.72 -6.94 -1.57
C LEU A 29 -8.64 -7.41 -3.04
N PRO A 30 -8.57 -6.51 -4.05
CA PRO A 30 -8.33 -6.87 -5.45
C PRO A 30 -7.01 -7.63 -5.67
N GLU A 31 -5.95 -7.25 -4.97
CA GLU A 31 -4.65 -7.93 -5.09
C GLU A 31 -4.71 -9.34 -4.53
N GLY A 32 -5.34 -9.51 -3.37
CA GLY A 32 -5.61 -10.83 -2.84
C GLY A 32 -6.40 -11.70 -3.82
N LEU A 33 -7.46 -11.14 -4.44
CA LEU A 33 -8.23 -11.84 -5.47
C LEU A 33 -7.35 -12.29 -6.64
N ALA A 34 -6.41 -11.43 -7.09
CA ALA A 34 -5.45 -11.76 -8.14
C ALA A 34 -4.51 -12.90 -7.73
N ILE A 35 -3.98 -12.87 -6.49
CA ILE A 35 -3.16 -13.96 -5.94
C ILE A 35 -3.95 -15.27 -5.95
N GLY A 36 -5.15 -15.27 -5.37
CA GLY A 36 -5.99 -16.47 -5.27
C GLY A 36 -6.38 -17.04 -6.62
N ALA A 37 -6.80 -16.20 -7.57
CA ALA A 37 -7.12 -16.60 -8.94
C ALA A 37 -5.88 -17.17 -9.65
N SER A 38 -4.70 -16.58 -9.45
CA SER A 38 -3.46 -17.09 -10.03
C SER A 38 -3.09 -18.48 -9.49
N TYR A 39 -3.27 -18.73 -8.19
CA TYR A 39 -3.09 -20.06 -7.61
C TYR A 39 -4.08 -21.11 -8.16
N ALA A 40 -5.31 -20.71 -8.44
CA ALA A 40 -6.30 -21.59 -9.06
C ALA A 40 -5.91 -22.02 -10.48
N HIS A 41 -5.12 -21.20 -11.20
CA HIS A 41 -4.60 -21.54 -12.53
C HIS A 41 -3.28 -22.31 -12.50
N GLY A 42 -2.53 -22.26 -11.42
CA GLY A 42 -1.31 -23.00 -11.23
C GLY A 42 -0.43 -22.47 -10.10
N SER A 43 0.16 -23.38 -9.34
CA SER A 43 0.96 -23.03 -8.16
C SER A 43 2.17 -22.13 -8.48
N SER A 44 2.80 -22.33 -9.64
CA SER A 44 3.95 -21.53 -10.09
C SER A 44 3.54 -20.09 -10.38
N LEU A 45 2.41 -19.88 -11.10
CA LEU A 45 1.88 -18.56 -11.38
C LEU A 45 1.45 -17.86 -10.08
N GLY A 46 0.71 -18.56 -9.23
CA GLY A 46 0.27 -18.03 -7.94
C GLY A 46 1.43 -17.61 -7.04
N PHE A 47 2.51 -18.40 -7.02
CA PHE A 47 3.73 -18.06 -6.28
C PHE A 47 4.41 -16.80 -6.82
N SER A 48 4.58 -16.69 -8.15
CA SER A 48 5.20 -15.51 -8.77
C SER A 48 4.40 -14.24 -8.50
N VAL A 49 3.08 -14.28 -8.70
CA VAL A 49 2.20 -13.13 -8.41
C VAL A 49 2.22 -12.78 -6.92
N GLY A 50 2.12 -13.77 -6.04
CA GLY A 50 2.18 -13.57 -4.61
C GLY A 50 3.49 -12.97 -4.13
N LEU A 51 4.63 -13.42 -4.69
CA LEU A 51 5.95 -12.87 -4.37
C LEU A 51 6.07 -11.41 -4.82
N THR A 52 5.63 -11.09 -6.04
CA THR A 52 5.64 -9.72 -6.56
C THR A 52 4.84 -8.79 -5.66
N ILE A 53 3.62 -9.20 -5.29
CA ILE A 53 2.74 -8.43 -4.41
C ILE A 53 3.35 -8.32 -2.99
N ALA A 54 3.94 -9.38 -2.45
CA ALA A 54 4.61 -9.31 -1.16
C ALA A 54 5.78 -8.31 -1.13
N LEU A 55 6.53 -8.21 -2.22
CA LEU A 55 7.66 -7.28 -2.31
C LEU A 55 7.21 -5.81 -2.37
N HIS A 56 6.14 -5.49 -3.11
CA HIS A 56 5.67 -4.10 -3.14
C HIS A 56 4.89 -3.70 -1.88
N ASN A 57 4.33 -4.63 -1.13
CA ASN A 57 3.71 -4.35 0.17
C ASN A 57 4.70 -3.83 1.23
N ILE A 58 6.01 -4.08 1.06
CA ILE A 58 7.03 -3.54 1.97
C ILE A 58 7.05 -2.00 1.93
N PRO A 59 7.27 -1.34 0.77
CA PRO A 59 7.18 0.12 0.71
C PRO A 59 5.79 0.67 1.08
N GLU A 60 4.71 -0.03 0.82
CA GLU A 60 3.37 0.39 1.23
C GLU A 60 3.19 0.39 2.75
N GLY A 61 3.63 -0.66 3.41
CA GLY A 61 3.64 -0.71 4.88
C GLY A 61 4.48 0.42 5.48
N MET A 62 5.60 0.77 4.84
CA MET A 62 6.43 1.91 5.25
C MET A 62 5.70 3.25 5.04
N ALA A 63 4.97 3.42 3.94
CA ALA A 63 4.20 4.63 3.65
C ALA A 63 3.12 4.91 4.71
N MET A 64 2.46 3.85 5.21
CA MET A 64 1.51 3.96 6.32
C MET A 64 2.22 4.16 7.67
N ALA A 65 3.30 3.41 7.92
CA ALA A 65 3.99 3.42 9.21
C ALA A 65 4.72 4.74 9.49
N ALA A 66 5.27 5.38 8.47
CA ALA A 66 6.05 6.61 8.63
C ALA A 66 5.24 7.75 9.30
N PRO A 67 4.06 8.15 8.80
CA PRO A 67 3.25 9.16 9.48
C PRO A 67 2.72 8.67 10.84
N MET A 68 2.43 7.39 11.02
CA MET A 68 2.04 6.87 12.34
C MET A 68 3.17 6.95 13.37
N CYS A 69 4.42 6.70 12.96
CA CYS A 69 5.60 6.94 13.80
C CYS A 69 5.76 8.42 14.14
N ALA A 70 5.58 9.33 13.18
CA ALA A 70 5.60 10.77 13.42
C ALA A 70 4.49 11.21 14.40
N ALA A 71 3.32 10.57 14.35
CA ALA A 71 2.24 10.73 15.31
C ALA A 71 2.52 10.08 16.68
N ARG A 72 3.71 9.51 16.88
CA ARG A 72 4.17 8.85 18.12
C ARG A 72 3.33 7.62 18.53
N LEU A 73 2.78 6.88 17.58
CA LEU A 73 2.22 5.57 17.87
C LEU A 73 3.35 4.59 18.20
N ASP A 74 3.08 3.67 19.12
CA ASP A 74 4.03 2.60 19.43
C ASP A 74 4.04 1.51 18.34
N ALA A 75 5.09 0.69 18.32
CA ALA A 75 5.28 -0.34 17.32
C ALA A 75 4.13 -1.36 17.28
N LEU A 76 3.53 -1.67 18.44
CA LEU A 76 2.40 -2.61 18.51
C LEU A 76 1.14 -2.03 17.87
N GLN A 77 0.88 -0.73 18.10
CA GLN A 77 -0.24 -0.02 17.47
C GLN A 77 -0.08 0.00 15.95
N ILE A 78 1.11 0.36 15.45
CA ILE A 78 1.42 0.39 14.02
C ILE A 78 1.28 -1.02 13.40
N THR A 79 1.79 -2.04 14.07
CA THR A 79 1.65 -3.43 13.61
C THR A 79 0.18 -3.87 13.55
N LYS A 80 -0.64 -3.49 14.52
CA LYS A 80 -2.09 -3.77 14.49
C LYS A 80 -2.78 -3.10 13.31
N TRP A 81 -2.44 -1.84 13.03
CA TRP A 81 -2.96 -1.14 11.85
C TRP A 81 -2.52 -1.80 10.55
N GLY A 82 -1.24 -2.22 10.45
CA GLY A 82 -0.73 -2.96 9.29
C GLY A 82 -1.44 -4.30 9.10
N ALA A 83 -1.64 -5.07 10.18
CA ALA A 83 -2.36 -6.33 10.11
C ALA A 83 -3.83 -6.12 9.68
N LEU A 84 -4.48 -5.07 10.17
CA LEU A 84 -5.86 -4.74 9.79
C LEU A 84 -5.95 -4.32 8.32
N ALA A 85 -4.99 -3.52 7.82
CA ALA A 85 -4.91 -3.13 6.42
C ALA A 85 -4.59 -4.30 5.48
N GLY A 86 -3.84 -5.31 5.96
CA GLY A 86 -3.53 -6.52 5.21
C GLY A 86 -4.64 -7.58 5.19
N LEU A 87 -5.59 -7.53 6.14
CA LEU A 87 -6.66 -8.54 6.24
C LEU A 87 -7.51 -8.68 4.97
N PRO A 88 -7.91 -7.61 4.26
CA PRO A 88 -8.64 -7.71 3.00
C PRO A 88 -7.92 -8.51 1.92
N MET A 89 -6.57 -8.49 1.86
CA MET A 89 -5.79 -9.29 0.93
C MET A 89 -5.99 -10.79 1.20
N ALA A 90 -5.93 -11.21 2.46
CA ALA A 90 -6.18 -12.62 2.82
C ALA A 90 -7.60 -13.05 2.45
N LEU A 91 -8.60 -12.20 2.68
CA LEU A 91 -9.98 -12.46 2.28
C LEU A 91 -10.12 -12.53 0.76
N GLY A 92 -9.51 -11.61 0.02
CA GLY A 92 -9.47 -11.61 -1.44
C GLY A 92 -8.84 -12.90 -2.00
N ALA A 93 -7.72 -13.34 -1.41
CA ALA A 93 -7.03 -14.56 -1.82
C ALA A 93 -7.90 -15.82 -1.60
N LEU A 94 -8.58 -15.92 -0.47
CA LEU A 94 -9.52 -17.00 -0.20
C LEU A 94 -10.67 -17.04 -1.22
N VAL A 95 -11.25 -15.86 -1.51
CA VAL A 95 -12.30 -15.74 -2.52
C VAL A 95 -11.77 -16.11 -3.90
N GLY A 96 -10.58 -15.64 -4.28
CA GLY A 96 -9.95 -15.93 -5.57
C GLY A 96 -9.72 -17.42 -5.78
N VAL A 97 -9.23 -18.13 -4.77
CA VAL A 97 -9.08 -19.60 -4.82
C VAL A 97 -10.43 -20.30 -4.88
N ALA A 98 -11.42 -19.87 -4.08
CA ALA A 98 -12.72 -20.52 -3.99
C ALA A 98 -13.53 -20.37 -5.28
N VAL A 99 -13.45 -19.23 -5.95
CA VAL A 99 -14.14 -18.96 -7.23
C VAL A 99 -13.43 -19.68 -8.39
N GLY A 100 -12.12 -19.92 -8.27
CA GLY A 100 -11.30 -20.61 -9.26
C GLY A 100 -11.11 -19.81 -10.55
N ASN A 101 -12.15 -19.66 -11.35
CA ASN A 101 -12.14 -18.89 -12.60
C ASN A 101 -12.79 -17.53 -12.42
N VAL A 102 -12.01 -16.56 -11.92
CA VAL A 102 -12.43 -15.15 -11.97
C VAL A 102 -12.30 -14.66 -13.42
N SER A 103 -13.38 -14.08 -13.97
CA SER A 103 -13.31 -13.60 -15.35
C SER A 103 -12.25 -12.50 -15.49
N SER A 104 -11.55 -12.50 -16.62
CA SER A 104 -10.51 -11.51 -16.92
C SER A 104 -11.02 -10.06 -16.85
N ALA A 105 -12.29 -9.86 -17.21
CA ALA A 105 -12.92 -8.53 -17.11
C ALA A 105 -13.06 -8.06 -15.66
N VAL A 106 -13.55 -8.94 -14.76
CA VAL A 106 -13.67 -8.62 -13.33
C VAL A 106 -12.29 -8.35 -12.74
N LEU A 107 -11.32 -9.20 -13.02
CA LEU A 107 -9.94 -9.03 -12.54
C LEU A 107 -9.33 -7.71 -13.03
N SER A 108 -9.51 -7.36 -14.32
CA SER A 108 -9.02 -6.11 -14.89
C SER A 108 -9.63 -4.88 -14.22
N VAL A 109 -10.94 -4.90 -13.95
CA VAL A 109 -11.63 -3.81 -13.23
C VAL A 109 -11.11 -3.70 -11.80
N CYS A 110 -10.95 -4.81 -11.09
CA CYS A 110 -10.43 -4.84 -9.72
C CYS A 110 -8.99 -4.29 -9.66
N LEU A 111 -8.11 -4.76 -10.54
CA LEU A 111 -6.72 -4.28 -10.60
C LEU A 111 -6.62 -2.82 -11.06
N GLY A 112 -7.47 -2.40 -11.99
CA GLY A 112 -7.59 -1.00 -12.40
C GLY A 112 -8.03 -0.09 -11.25
N PHE A 113 -8.99 -0.52 -10.44
CA PHE A 113 -9.40 0.18 -9.23
C PHE A 113 -8.27 0.26 -8.21
N ALA A 114 -7.58 -0.87 -7.95
CA ALA A 114 -6.43 -0.91 -7.05
C ALA A 114 -5.34 0.07 -7.48
N GLY A 115 -4.92 0.03 -8.75
CA GLY A 115 -3.92 0.94 -9.30
C GLY A 115 -4.35 2.41 -9.21
N GLY A 116 -5.63 2.71 -9.49
CA GLY A 116 -6.19 4.06 -9.35
C GLY A 116 -6.15 4.56 -7.91
N ALA A 117 -6.51 3.73 -6.94
CA ALA A 117 -6.45 4.06 -5.52
C ALA A 117 -5.02 4.35 -5.06
N MET A 118 -4.05 3.54 -5.51
CA MET A 118 -2.61 3.75 -5.24
C MET A 118 -2.10 5.10 -5.79
N VAL A 119 -2.42 5.40 -7.05
CA VAL A 119 -2.04 6.68 -7.66
C VAL A 119 -2.68 7.85 -6.92
N PHE A 120 -3.95 7.73 -6.51
CA PHE A 120 -4.64 8.77 -5.76
C PHE A 120 -3.94 9.05 -4.43
N ILE A 121 -3.70 8.02 -3.60
CA ILE A 121 -3.05 8.19 -2.29
C ILE A 121 -1.63 8.75 -2.44
N THR A 122 -0.89 8.25 -3.44
CA THR A 122 0.47 8.74 -3.71
C THR A 122 0.47 10.22 -4.06
N ALA A 123 -0.45 10.66 -4.93
CA ALA A 123 -0.51 12.04 -5.39
C ALA A 123 -1.10 13.00 -4.35
N ASP A 124 -2.11 12.56 -3.60
CA ASP A 124 -2.88 13.41 -2.69
C ASP A 124 -2.25 13.51 -1.28
N GLU A 125 -1.61 12.46 -0.81
CA GLU A 125 -1.04 12.40 0.56
C GLU A 125 0.49 12.27 0.54
N LEU A 126 1.05 11.24 -0.11
CA LEU A 126 2.47 10.89 0.08
C LEU A 126 3.42 11.88 -0.58
N ILE A 127 3.14 12.34 -1.80
CA ILE A 127 3.99 13.30 -2.51
C ILE A 127 3.98 14.67 -1.83
N PRO A 128 2.82 15.26 -1.47
CA PRO A 128 2.77 16.53 -0.74
C PRO A 128 3.53 16.46 0.59
N ASP A 129 3.29 15.42 1.39
CA ASP A 129 3.99 15.26 2.67
C ASP A 129 5.51 15.09 2.48
N ALA A 130 5.95 14.28 1.52
CA ALA A 130 7.35 14.11 1.20
C ALA A 130 8.02 15.43 0.78
N GLN A 131 7.32 16.29 0.04
CA GLN A 131 7.83 17.59 -0.38
C GLN A 131 7.87 18.60 0.78
N GLU A 132 6.89 18.57 1.67
CA GLU A 132 6.82 19.50 2.81
C GLU A 132 7.94 19.24 3.83
N PHE A 133 8.27 17.97 4.10
CA PHE A 133 9.31 17.60 5.07
C PHE A 133 10.70 17.45 4.45
N ALA A 134 10.81 17.49 3.12
CA ALA A 134 12.08 17.34 2.44
C ALA A 134 12.97 18.60 2.59
N VAL A 135 14.26 18.39 2.82
CA VAL A 135 15.24 19.46 2.75
C VAL A 135 15.74 19.60 1.31
N GLY A 136 15.54 20.76 0.71
CA GLY A 136 15.94 21.05 -0.66
C GLY A 136 15.19 20.15 -1.66
N HIS A 137 15.90 19.39 -2.49
CA HIS A 137 15.33 18.52 -3.52
C HIS A 137 15.24 17.04 -3.10
N SER A 138 15.46 16.71 -1.82
CA SER A 138 15.52 15.30 -1.38
C SER A 138 14.21 14.54 -1.61
N GLY A 139 13.04 15.18 -1.45
CA GLY A 139 11.74 14.59 -1.77
C GLY A 139 11.61 14.21 -3.25
N THR A 140 12.00 15.12 -4.15
CA THR A 140 11.99 14.86 -5.59
C THR A 140 12.93 13.71 -5.98
N PHE A 141 14.15 13.68 -5.42
CA PHE A 141 15.09 12.58 -5.64
C PHE A 141 14.53 11.25 -5.11
N GLY A 142 13.88 11.25 -3.95
CA GLY A 142 13.22 10.07 -3.40
C GLY A 142 12.14 9.52 -4.33
N ILE A 143 11.30 10.38 -4.89
CA ILE A 143 10.25 9.99 -5.85
C ILE A 143 10.88 9.37 -7.12
N VAL A 144 11.89 10.02 -7.70
CA VAL A 144 12.57 9.53 -8.92
C VAL A 144 13.22 8.17 -8.65
N LEU A 145 13.95 8.03 -7.54
CA LEU A 145 14.58 6.76 -7.15
C LEU A 145 13.55 5.67 -6.89
N GLY A 146 12.42 5.99 -6.25
CA GLY A 146 11.32 5.05 -6.03
C GLY A 146 10.72 4.54 -7.33
N VAL A 147 10.46 5.43 -8.29
CA VAL A 147 9.96 5.04 -9.62
C VAL A 147 10.97 4.14 -10.33
N LEU A 148 12.26 4.51 -10.34
CA LEU A 148 13.29 3.68 -10.98
C LEU A 148 13.42 2.31 -10.32
N ALA A 149 13.40 2.25 -8.99
CA ALA A 149 13.45 0.98 -8.25
C ALA A 149 12.24 0.10 -8.57
N GLY A 150 11.03 0.67 -8.61
CA GLY A 150 9.81 -0.03 -9.01
C GLY A 150 9.88 -0.59 -10.43
N MET A 151 10.36 0.21 -11.39
CA MET A 151 10.55 -0.24 -12.77
C MET A 151 11.56 -1.39 -12.88
N ILE A 152 12.68 -1.31 -12.15
CA ILE A 152 13.68 -2.39 -12.12
C ILE A 152 13.09 -3.66 -11.51
N LEU A 153 12.33 -3.54 -10.42
CA LEU A 153 11.68 -4.68 -9.77
C LEU A 153 10.71 -5.39 -10.71
N VAL A 154 9.84 -4.64 -11.39
CA VAL A 154 8.87 -5.20 -12.37
C VAL A 154 9.57 -5.86 -13.55
N TYR A 155 10.72 -5.32 -13.99
CA TYR A 155 11.48 -5.92 -15.09
C TYR A 155 12.25 -7.19 -14.69
N ALA A 156 12.65 -7.29 -13.41
CA ALA A 156 13.48 -8.39 -12.89
C ALA A 156 12.65 -9.63 -12.47
N LEU A 157 11.34 -9.49 -12.26
CA LEU A 157 10.41 -10.55 -11.83
C LEU A 157 9.54 -11.05 -12.96
#